data_84cde649062ba6b5360e901e5b7753c3
#
_entry.id   84cde649062ba6b5360e901e5b7753c3
#
_cell.length_a   1.000
_cell.length_b   1.000
_cell.length_c   1.000
_cell.angle_alpha   90.00
_cell.angle_beta   90.00
_cell.angle_gamma   90.00
#
_symmetry.space_group_name_H-M   'P 1'
#
loop_
_entity.id
_entity.type
_entity.pdbx_description
1 polymer ?
#
loop_
_entity_poly.entity_id
_entity_poly.type
_entity_poly.pdbx_seq_one_letter_code
_entity_poly.pdbx_strand_id
1 'polypeptide(L)'
;MASFGWKRKAGEKVSKATVQLFQAEAEPEAEAEGARHGAGHEEGDHDVDWVHAIKRRRGVLQEDCAAKSKRLKDEGALLAEEGRQWEAVKRWDEAIQLTPEDAALYEMKAQVLTSLQEVFQAVQAAERAVKLRPPWWEAWQTLGRAQLSLGEVDLAVRSFQVAIHLCPAERPLWEEDLSWAQKLQSQSRAAHEKAREEEEVKQQLLHAPELVPDYDFESNEVVAACTAIAERQKHYDSLRKDAVLIDSSGALVPINHQDSEALPQGQFVKARLADISGI
;
A
#
# COMPACT_ATOMS: atom_id res chain seq x y z
N MET A 1 -5.59 29.08 -43.73
CA MET A 1 -4.54 28.35 -43.01
C MET A 1 -4.03 29.21 -41.87
N ALA A 2 -4.47 28.97 -40.66
CA ALA A 2 -4.04 29.75 -39.50
C ALA A 2 -2.65 29.21 -39.06
N SER A 3 -1.62 30.05 -39.23
CA SER A 3 -0.27 29.75 -38.80
C SER A 3 -0.19 29.87 -37.28
N PHE A 4 0.13 28.79 -36.62
CA PHE A 4 0.36 28.76 -35.17
C PHE A 4 1.53 29.66 -34.78
N GLY A 5 1.21 30.90 -34.33
CA GLY A 5 2.17 31.93 -33.85
C GLY A 5 2.90 31.59 -32.54
N TRP A 6 2.75 30.38 -32.04
CA TRP A 6 3.30 29.95 -30.73
C TRP A 6 4.81 29.68 -30.76
N LYS A 7 5.31 29.08 -31.85
CA LYS A 7 6.75 28.78 -31.99
C LYS A 7 7.65 30.04 -32.07
N ARG A 8 7.16 31.15 -32.61
CA ARG A 8 7.97 32.36 -32.73
C ARG A 8 8.14 33.12 -31.39
N LYS A 9 7.09 33.14 -30.53
CA LYS A 9 7.17 33.78 -29.21
C LYS A 9 8.04 33.03 -28.20
N ALA A 10 8.04 31.71 -28.25
CA ALA A 10 8.90 30.89 -27.39
C ALA A 10 10.38 30.97 -27.78
N GLY A 11 10.68 30.97 -29.09
CA GLY A 11 12.03 31.12 -29.60
C GLY A 11 12.63 32.50 -29.32
N GLU A 12 11.82 33.56 -29.40
CA GLU A 12 12.28 34.92 -29.15
C GLU A 12 12.61 35.19 -27.67
N LYS A 13 11.86 34.59 -26.75
CA LYS A 13 12.16 34.70 -25.29
C LYS A 13 13.41 33.90 -24.91
N VAL A 14 13.59 32.72 -25.48
CA VAL A 14 14.80 31.88 -25.23
C VAL A 14 16.04 32.53 -25.82
N SER A 15 15.94 33.15 -27.00
CA SER A 15 17.05 33.85 -27.66
C SER A 15 17.46 35.11 -26.87
N LYS A 16 16.51 35.88 -26.32
CA LYS A 16 16.82 37.06 -25.49
C LYS A 16 17.47 36.68 -24.14
N ALA A 17 17.01 35.61 -23.50
CA ALA A 17 17.62 35.13 -22.26
C ALA A 17 19.05 34.63 -22.46
N THR A 18 19.30 33.90 -23.55
CA THR A 18 20.66 33.44 -23.90
C THR A 18 21.57 34.59 -24.30
N VAL A 19 21.09 35.57 -25.04
CA VAL A 19 21.89 36.79 -25.40
C VAL A 19 22.25 37.62 -24.18
N GLN A 20 21.35 37.76 -23.21
CA GLN A 20 21.63 38.46 -21.95
C GLN A 20 22.65 37.75 -21.08
N LEU A 21 22.62 36.39 -21.04
CA LEU A 21 23.64 35.63 -20.36
C LEU A 21 25.01 35.73 -21.03
N PHE A 22 25.07 35.76 -22.36
CA PHE A 22 26.31 35.98 -23.09
C PHE A 22 26.84 37.42 -22.96
N GLN A 23 25.98 38.41 -22.81
CA GLN A 23 26.39 39.81 -22.58
C GLN A 23 26.86 40.04 -21.15
N ALA A 24 26.33 39.34 -20.15
CA ALA A 24 26.80 39.40 -18.77
C ALA A 24 28.18 38.76 -18.57
N GLU A 25 28.56 37.77 -19.40
CA GLU A 25 29.90 37.13 -19.37
C GLU A 25 30.93 37.94 -20.19
N ALA A 26 30.55 38.94 -20.93
CA ALA A 26 31.44 39.70 -21.83
C ALA A 26 31.90 41.06 -21.27
N GLU A 27 31.62 41.35 -19.99
CA GLU A 27 32.25 42.51 -19.34
C GLU A 27 33.71 42.13 -18.99
N PRO A 28 34.73 42.73 -19.66
CA PRO A 28 36.10 42.51 -19.32
C PRO A 28 36.46 43.25 -18.03
N GLU A 29 36.95 42.53 -17.04
CA GLU A 29 37.71 43.17 -15.98
C GLU A 29 38.93 43.88 -16.62
N ALA A 30 38.82 45.17 -16.78
CA ALA A 30 39.93 46.03 -17.13
C ALA A 30 40.71 46.35 -15.85
N GLU A 31 42.03 46.28 -16.02
CA GLU A 31 43.09 46.85 -15.21
C GLU A 31 43.80 45.95 -14.18
N ALA A 32 44.88 45.38 -14.65
CA ALA A 32 46.18 45.47 -13.98
C ALA A 32 47.34 45.31 -14.99
N GLU A 33 48.08 46.40 -15.16
CA GLU A 33 49.24 46.56 -16.01
C GLU A 33 50.40 45.58 -15.69
N GLY A 34 51.19 45.25 -16.71
CA GLY A 34 52.53 44.76 -16.49
C GLY A 34 53.18 44.00 -17.65
N ALA A 35 53.63 44.79 -18.64
CA ALA A 35 54.84 44.62 -19.49
C ALA A 35 55.50 43.24 -19.72
N ARG A 36 55.60 42.77 -20.93
CA ARG A 36 56.88 42.73 -21.76
C ARG A 36 56.81 41.73 -22.92
N HIS A 37 57.04 42.27 -24.13
CA HIS A 37 57.77 41.77 -25.28
C HIS A 37 57.89 40.26 -25.56
N GLY A 38 57.46 39.93 -26.78
CA GLY A 38 57.89 38.74 -27.48
C GLY A 38 57.11 38.51 -28.76
N ALA A 39 57.65 39.01 -29.90
CA ALA A 39 57.11 38.75 -31.25
C ALA A 39 57.20 37.27 -31.62
N GLY A 40 56.12 36.76 -32.21
CA GLY A 40 56.07 35.43 -32.81
C GLY A 40 54.78 35.28 -33.55
N HIS A 41 54.82 35.65 -34.84
CA HIS A 41 53.78 35.41 -35.79
C HIS A 41 53.71 33.93 -36.08
N GLU A 42 52.66 33.25 -35.61
CA GLU A 42 52.20 31.97 -36.18
C GLU A 42 50.66 32.04 -36.25
N GLU A 43 50.18 32.17 -37.49
CA GLU A 43 48.79 31.82 -37.86
C GLU A 43 48.57 30.33 -37.61
N GLY A 44 48.14 30.00 -36.40
CA GLY A 44 47.61 28.72 -36.05
C GLY A 44 46.10 28.83 -36.09
N ASP A 45 45.51 28.21 -37.07
CA ASP A 45 44.10 27.89 -37.18
C ASP A 45 43.66 27.20 -35.88
N HIS A 46 43.19 27.98 -34.91
CA HIS A 46 42.63 27.47 -33.70
C HIS A 46 41.24 26.91 -34.04
N ASP A 47 41.22 25.71 -34.59
CA ASP A 47 40.09 24.82 -34.52
C ASP A 47 39.71 24.71 -33.03
N VAL A 48 38.83 25.59 -32.62
CA VAL A 48 38.22 25.55 -31.29
C VAL A 48 37.55 24.22 -31.18
N ASP A 49 38.15 23.30 -30.44
CA ASP A 49 37.67 21.93 -30.27
C ASP A 49 36.37 21.94 -29.49
N TRP A 50 35.29 22.29 -30.28
CA TRP A 50 33.92 22.38 -29.83
C TRP A 50 33.50 21.08 -29.19
N VAL A 51 34.12 19.87 -29.51
CA VAL A 51 33.85 18.55 -28.94
C VAL A 51 34.31 18.50 -27.50
N HIS A 52 35.46 19.10 -27.22
CA HIS A 52 35.98 19.21 -25.85
C HIS A 52 35.18 20.24 -25.02
N ALA A 53 34.70 21.31 -25.62
CA ALA A 53 33.84 22.29 -24.95
C ALA A 53 32.46 21.69 -24.59
N ILE A 54 31.88 20.88 -25.48
CA ILE A 54 30.63 20.15 -25.23
C ILE A 54 30.82 19.09 -24.13
N LYS A 55 31.95 18.36 -24.14
CA LYS A 55 32.25 17.38 -23.08
C LYS A 55 32.44 18.03 -21.71
N ARG A 56 33.12 19.18 -21.63
CA ARG A 56 33.26 19.94 -20.38
C ARG A 56 31.90 20.44 -19.86
N ARG A 57 31.05 21.00 -20.74
CA ARG A 57 29.70 21.44 -20.34
C ARG A 57 28.82 20.29 -19.83
N ARG A 58 28.92 19.09 -20.44
CA ARG A 58 28.23 17.89 -19.93
C ARG A 58 28.75 17.47 -18.55
N GLY A 59 30.04 17.54 -18.31
CA GLY A 59 30.63 17.24 -17.01
C GLY A 59 30.13 18.16 -15.91
N VAL A 60 30.15 19.48 -16.15
CA VAL A 60 29.66 20.49 -15.20
C VAL A 60 28.16 20.32 -14.92
N LEU A 61 27.35 20.12 -15.96
CA LEU A 61 25.90 19.88 -15.78
C LEU A 61 25.63 18.58 -15.02
N GLN A 62 26.45 17.56 -15.19
CA GLN A 62 26.31 16.29 -14.46
C GLN A 62 26.67 16.43 -12.97
N GLU A 63 27.72 17.18 -12.65
CA GLU A 63 28.10 17.50 -11.27
C GLU A 63 27.02 18.32 -10.57
N ASP A 64 26.48 19.34 -11.23
CA ASP A 64 25.38 20.15 -10.69
C ASP A 64 24.11 19.32 -10.43
N CYS A 65 23.76 18.42 -11.34
CA CYS A 65 22.62 17.51 -11.17
C CYS A 65 22.83 16.55 -10.00
N ALA A 66 24.03 15.99 -9.84
CA ALA A 66 24.36 15.07 -8.75
C ALA A 66 24.36 15.78 -7.39
N ALA A 67 24.95 16.99 -7.31
CA ALA A 67 24.96 17.79 -6.10
C ALA A 67 23.53 18.21 -5.67
N LYS A 68 22.71 18.63 -6.63
CA LYS A 68 21.32 18.97 -6.39
C LYS A 68 20.49 17.77 -5.94
N SER A 69 20.68 16.60 -6.58
CA SER A 69 20.00 15.36 -6.20
C SER A 69 20.37 14.95 -4.78
N LYS A 70 21.66 15.03 -4.40
CA LYS A 70 22.10 14.72 -3.04
C LYS A 70 21.44 15.64 -2.02
N ARG A 71 21.39 16.94 -2.28
CA ARG A 71 20.69 17.89 -1.39
C ARG A 71 19.21 17.57 -1.23
N LEU A 72 18.51 17.27 -2.33
CA LEU A 72 17.10 16.88 -2.29
C LEU A 72 16.88 15.56 -1.54
N LYS A 73 17.83 14.63 -1.66
CA LYS A 73 17.83 13.37 -0.91
C LYS A 73 17.93 13.62 0.60
N ASP A 74 18.88 14.46 1.02
CA ASP A 74 19.09 14.79 2.43
C ASP A 74 17.89 15.61 2.98
N GLU A 75 17.35 16.55 2.20
CA GLU A 75 16.14 17.31 2.56
C GLU A 75 14.93 16.39 2.72
N GLY A 76 14.76 15.40 1.82
CA GLY A 76 13.70 14.39 1.93
C GLY A 76 13.83 13.51 3.18
N ALA A 77 15.06 13.15 3.57
CA ALA A 77 15.29 12.37 4.79
C ALA A 77 14.89 13.17 6.04
N LEU A 78 15.26 14.44 6.13
CA LEU A 78 14.83 15.32 7.22
C LEU A 78 13.31 15.46 7.31
N LEU A 79 12.64 15.65 6.17
CA LEU A 79 11.17 15.73 6.12
C LEU A 79 10.50 14.43 6.58
N ALA A 80 11.09 13.28 6.24
CA ALA A 80 10.59 12.00 6.70
C ALA A 80 10.73 11.83 8.22
N GLU A 81 11.85 12.27 8.81
CA GLU A 81 12.09 12.29 10.25
C GLU A 81 11.12 13.24 10.99
N GLU A 82 10.78 14.38 10.38
CA GLU A 82 9.78 15.32 10.90
C GLU A 82 8.33 14.80 10.79
N GLY A 83 8.11 13.64 10.16
CA GLY A 83 6.79 13.06 9.92
C GLY A 83 6.06 13.63 8.70
N ARG A 84 6.69 14.49 7.92
CA ARG A 84 6.15 15.10 6.68
C ARG A 84 6.38 14.16 5.49
N GLN A 85 5.86 12.95 5.60
CA GLN A 85 6.17 11.82 4.72
C GLN A 85 5.85 12.09 3.24
N TRP A 86 4.71 12.71 2.92
CA TRP A 86 4.34 13.04 1.54
C TRP A 86 5.25 14.09 0.89
N GLU A 87 5.78 15.00 1.68
CA GLU A 87 6.72 15.99 1.18
C GLU A 87 8.09 15.37 0.94
N ALA A 88 8.52 14.44 1.81
CA ALA A 88 9.72 13.65 1.59
C ALA A 88 9.66 12.87 0.27
N VAL A 89 8.54 12.19 0.00
CA VAL A 89 8.33 11.47 -1.27
C VAL A 89 8.47 12.41 -2.48
N LYS A 90 7.90 13.62 -2.42
CA LYS A 90 8.02 14.61 -3.50
C LYS A 90 9.48 15.03 -3.73
N ARG A 91 10.26 15.27 -2.65
CA ARG A 91 11.68 15.62 -2.77
C ARG A 91 12.49 14.49 -3.39
N TRP A 92 12.22 13.26 -3.01
CA TRP A 92 12.88 12.11 -3.64
C TRP A 92 12.45 11.90 -5.09
N ASP A 93 11.21 12.20 -5.47
CA ASP A 93 10.79 12.16 -6.87
C ASP A 93 11.51 13.21 -7.73
N GLU A 94 11.74 14.42 -7.20
CA GLU A 94 12.57 15.43 -7.84
C GLU A 94 14.03 14.97 -7.96
N ALA A 95 14.57 14.34 -6.92
CA ALA A 95 15.93 13.79 -6.92
C ALA A 95 16.08 12.64 -7.94
N ILE A 96 15.11 11.75 -8.04
CA ILE A 96 15.07 10.64 -9.02
C ILE A 96 15.06 11.16 -10.46
N GLN A 97 14.39 12.28 -10.74
CA GLN A 97 14.43 12.89 -12.06
C GLN A 97 15.84 13.37 -12.45
N LEU A 98 16.66 13.75 -11.47
CA LEU A 98 18.04 14.18 -11.68
C LEU A 98 19.03 13.01 -11.74
N THR A 99 18.83 12.01 -10.88
CA THR A 99 19.69 10.82 -10.75
C THR A 99 18.86 9.54 -10.67
N PRO A 100 18.34 9.03 -11.80
CA PRO A 100 17.47 7.85 -11.83
C PRO A 100 18.19 6.53 -11.50
N GLU A 101 19.49 6.55 -11.37
CA GLU A 101 20.35 5.40 -11.08
C GLU A 101 20.71 5.26 -9.59
N ASP A 102 20.31 6.22 -8.73
CA ASP A 102 20.57 6.13 -7.29
C ASP A 102 19.55 5.21 -6.61
N ALA A 103 19.94 3.97 -6.34
CA ALA A 103 19.11 2.97 -5.68
C ALA A 103 18.62 3.41 -4.30
N ALA A 104 19.39 4.25 -3.58
CA ALA A 104 19.01 4.68 -2.24
C ALA A 104 17.78 5.60 -2.21
N LEU A 105 17.55 6.38 -3.27
CA LEU A 105 16.35 7.20 -3.40
C LEU A 105 15.08 6.35 -3.47
N TYR A 106 15.14 5.27 -4.22
CA TYR A 106 14.01 4.35 -4.37
C TYR A 106 13.76 3.56 -3.09
N GLU A 107 14.81 3.17 -2.40
CA GLU A 107 14.72 2.42 -1.14
C GLU A 107 14.08 3.29 -0.03
N MET A 108 14.58 4.51 0.20
CA MET A 108 14.00 5.45 1.17
C MET A 108 12.55 5.79 0.83
N LYS A 109 12.25 6.00 -0.46
CA LYS A 109 10.89 6.22 -0.93
C LYS A 109 9.99 5.03 -0.63
N ALA A 110 10.46 3.80 -0.84
CA ALA A 110 9.71 2.58 -0.57
C ALA A 110 9.39 2.42 0.93
N GLN A 111 10.34 2.72 1.82
CA GLN A 111 10.11 2.68 3.27
C GLN A 111 8.96 3.62 3.68
N VAL A 112 9.00 4.87 3.21
CA VAL A 112 8.00 5.87 3.55
C VAL A 112 6.65 5.54 2.91
N LEU A 113 6.60 5.07 1.68
CA LEU A 113 5.36 4.64 1.03
C LEU A 113 4.72 3.44 1.77
N THR A 114 5.52 2.53 2.31
CA THR A 114 5.01 1.43 3.15
C THR A 114 4.36 1.97 4.43
N SER A 115 4.96 2.97 5.08
CA SER A 115 4.37 3.61 6.27
C SER A 115 3.10 4.41 5.96
N LEU A 116 3.00 4.98 4.75
CA LEU A 116 1.81 5.68 4.25
C LEU A 116 0.69 4.73 3.77
N GLN A 117 0.91 3.41 3.80
CA GLN A 117 0.01 2.38 3.28
C GLN A 117 -0.18 2.44 1.74
N GLU A 118 0.69 3.14 1.02
CA GLU A 118 0.75 3.13 -0.44
C GLU A 118 1.56 1.92 -0.94
N VAL A 119 1.06 0.74 -0.57
CA VAL A 119 1.81 -0.52 -0.63
C VAL A 119 2.25 -0.90 -2.04
N PHE A 120 1.38 -0.70 -3.03
CA PHE A 120 1.70 -1.04 -4.41
C PHE A 120 2.86 -0.19 -4.96
N GLN A 121 2.82 1.12 -4.70
CA GLN A 121 3.90 2.04 -5.08
C GLN A 121 5.20 1.73 -4.32
N ALA A 122 5.08 1.31 -3.05
CA ALA A 122 6.22 0.89 -2.24
C ALA A 122 6.93 -0.32 -2.85
N VAL A 123 6.18 -1.36 -3.25
CA VAL A 123 6.75 -2.54 -3.91
C VAL A 123 7.46 -2.16 -5.21
N GLN A 124 6.82 -1.33 -6.06
CA GLN A 124 7.45 -0.88 -7.31
C GLN A 124 8.77 -0.12 -7.08
N ALA A 125 8.80 0.76 -6.08
CA ALA A 125 10.00 1.50 -5.72
C ALA A 125 11.09 0.55 -5.17
N ALA A 126 10.74 -0.36 -4.26
CA ALA A 126 11.69 -1.33 -3.71
C ALA A 126 12.25 -2.27 -4.79
N GLU A 127 11.42 -2.76 -5.72
CA GLU A 127 11.90 -3.54 -6.87
C GLU A 127 12.89 -2.77 -7.73
N ARG A 128 12.64 -1.46 -7.92
CA ARG A 128 13.57 -0.64 -8.67
C ARG A 128 14.90 -0.50 -7.95
N ALA A 129 14.90 -0.31 -6.62
CA ALA A 129 16.11 -0.27 -5.80
C ALA A 129 16.94 -1.56 -5.92
N VAL A 130 16.28 -2.72 -5.82
CA VAL A 130 16.91 -4.04 -5.97
C VAL A 130 17.47 -4.24 -7.38
N LYS A 131 16.76 -3.83 -8.44
CA LYS A 131 17.24 -3.92 -9.82
C LYS A 131 18.48 -3.06 -10.07
N LEU A 132 18.56 -1.89 -9.45
CA LEU A 132 19.72 -0.99 -9.57
C LEU A 132 20.92 -1.48 -8.78
N ARG A 133 20.71 -2.08 -7.61
CA ARG A 133 21.77 -2.57 -6.74
C ARG A 133 21.45 -3.94 -6.14
N PRO A 134 21.56 -5.03 -6.91
CA PRO A 134 21.19 -6.38 -6.46
C PRO A 134 21.94 -6.88 -5.20
N PRO A 135 23.25 -6.54 -4.95
CA PRO A 135 23.94 -7.01 -3.76
C PRO A 135 23.61 -6.20 -2.48
N TRP A 136 22.68 -5.27 -2.53
CA TRP A 136 22.33 -4.43 -1.40
C TRP A 136 21.20 -5.08 -0.58
N TRP A 137 21.53 -5.67 0.56
CA TRP A 137 20.61 -6.47 1.37
C TRP A 137 19.47 -5.66 1.97
N GLU A 138 19.70 -4.37 2.34
CA GLU A 138 18.65 -3.50 2.89
C GLU A 138 17.52 -3.27 1.87
N ALA A 139 17.84 -3.16 0.59
CA ALA A 139 16.83 -3.03 -0.46
C ALA A 139 15.95 -4.29 -0.56
N TRP A 140 16.52 -5.49 -0.38
CA TRP A 140 15.75 -6.73 -0.33
C TRP A 140 14.90 -6.83 0.94
N GLN A 141 15.38 -6.34 2.07
CA GLN A 141 14.59 -6.26 3.31
C GLN A 141 13.39 -5.34 3.13
N THR A 142 13.60 -4.14 2.59
CA THR A 142 12.53 -3.17 2.31
C THR A 142 11.52 -3.75 1.31
N LEU A 143 11.98 -4.45 0.27
CA LEU A 143 11.10 -5.15 -0.67
C LEU A 143 10.25 -6.22 0.04
N GLY A 144 10.86 -7.04 0.90
CA GLY A 144 10.15 -8.06 1.66
C GLY A 144 9.08 -7.46 2.57
N ARG A 145 9.37 -6.36 3.26
CA ARG A 145 8.41 -5.67 4.12
C ARG A 145 7.25 -5.05 3.31
N ALA A 146 7.54 -4.47 2.15
CA ALA A 146 6.51 -3.96 1.25
C ALA A 146 5.62 -5.08 0.69
N GLN A 147 6.20 -6.23 0.33
CA GLN A 147 5.47 -7.41 -0.13
C GLN A 147 4.58 -8.01 0.98
N LEU A 148 5.06 -8.04 2.24
CA LEU A 148 4.22 -8.43 3.39
C LEU A 148 3.02 -7.50 3.55
N SER A 149 3.24 -6.20 3.42
CA SER A 149 2.16 -5.21 3.51
C SER A 149 1.14 -5.35 2.38
N LEU A 150 1.58 -5.83 1.21
CA LEU A 150 0.69 -6.17 0.08
C LEU A 150 -0.07 -7.48 0.27
N GLY A 151 0.37 -8.32 1.22
CA GLY A 151 -0.18 -9.67 1.44
C GLY A 151 0.51 -10.77 0.65
N GLU A 152 1.54 -10.45 -0.13
CA GLU A 152 2.32 -11.40 -0.93
C GLU A 152 3.39 -12.10 -0.08
N VAL A 153 2.93 -12.94 0.87
CA VAL A 153 3.78 -13.54 1.90
C VAL A 153 4.86 -14.45 1.31
N ASP A 154 4.53 -15.23 0.27
CA ASP A 154 5.49 -16.15 -0.35
C ASP A 154 6.64 -15.40 -1.04
N LEU A 155 6.37 -14.24 -1.65
CA LEU A 155 7.39 -13.40 -2.25
C LEU A 155 8.24 -12.71 -1.18
N ALA A 156 7.63 -12.26 -0.10
CA ALA A 156 8.33 -11.64 1.01
C ALA A 156 9.33 -12.60 1.67
N VAL A 157 8.95 -13.87 1.91
CA VAL A 157 9.85 -14.89 2.43
C VAL A 157 11.07 -15.06 1.52
N ARG A 158 10.88 -15.09 0.20
CA ARG A 158 11.99 -15.18 -0.77
C ARG A 158 12.90 -13.96 -0.70
N SER A 159 12.32 -12.75 -0.63
CA SER A 159 13.09 -11.50 -0.54
C SER A 159 13.94 -11.46 0.73
N PHE A 160 13.40 -11.87 1.89
CA PHE A 160 14.17 -11.96 3.14
C PHE A 160 15.25 -13.04 3.08
N GLN A 161 14.99 -14.19 2.45
CA GLN A 161 16.00 -15.22 2.25
C GLN A 161 17.18 -14.69 1.43
N VAL A 162 16.93 -13.91 0.36
CA VAL A 162 17.99 -13.27 -0.42
C VAL A 162 18.76 -12.26 0.43
N ALA A 163 18.06 -11.41 1.20
CA ALA A 163 18.70 -10.45 2.10
C ALA A 163 19.66 -11.14 3.09
N ILE A 164 19.23 -12.26 3.69
CA ILE A 164 20.01 -13.07 4.61
C ILE A 164 21.23 -13.69 3.92
N HIS A 165 21.08 -14.18 2.69
CA HIS A 165 22.22 -14.69 1.93
C HIS A 165 23.27 -13.63 1.64
N LEU A 166 22.84 -12.38 1.43
CA LEU A 166 23.73 -11.25 1.22
C LEU A 166 24.40 -10.77 2.53
N CYS A 167 23.67 -10.78 3.63
CA CYS A 167 24.16 -10.37 4.95
C CYS A 167 23.71 -11.34 6.05
N PRO A 168 24.42 -12.46 6.27
CA PRO A 168 24.06 -13.45 7.30
C PRO A 168 24.24 -12.97 8.74
N ALA A 169 25.01 -11.90 8.95
CA ALA A 169 25.36 -11.41 10.29
C ALA A 169 24.21 -10.60 10.94
N GLU A 170 23.25 -10.15 10.11
CA GLU A 170 22.15 -9.30 10.57
C GLU A 170 21.07 -10.15 11.26
N ARG A 171 21.08 -10.18 12.61
CA ARG A 171 20.11 -10.96 13.40
C ARG A 171 18.66 -10.55 13.21
N PRO A 172 18.28 -9.26 13.16
CA PRO A 172 16.89 -8.84 12.95
C PRO A 172 16.24 -9.42 11.70
N LEU A 173 17.02 -9.66 10.63
CA LEU A 173 16.50 -10.30 9.42
C LEU A 173 15.99 -11.73 9.67
N TRP A 174 16.67 -12.48 10.55
CA TRP A 174 16.30 -13.85 10.89
C TRP A 174 15.19 -13.91 11.92
N GLU A 175 15.40 -13.18 13.02
CA GLU A 175 14.60 -13.32 14.23
C GLU A 175 13.26 -12.57 14.12
N GLU A 176 13.25 -11.47 13.38
CA GLU A 176 12.05 -10.63 13.23
C GLU A 176 11.41 -10.83 11.85
N ASP A 177 12.09 -10.38 10.78
CA ASP A 177 11.47 -10.30 9.45
C ASP A 177 11.14 -11.69 8.88
N LEU A 178 12.13 -12.61 8.80
CA LEU A 178 11.91 -13.92 8.21
C LEU A 178 11.01 -14.79 9.08
N SER A 179 11.23 -14.83 10.40
CA SER A 179 10.41 -15.65 11.29
C SER A 179 8.95 -15.23 11.28
N TRP A 180 8.68 -13.94 11.24
CA TRP A 180 7.33 -13.39 11.12
C TRP A 180 6.69 -13.76 9.78
N ALA A 181 7.42 -13.59 8.68
CA ALA A 181 6.93 -13.95 7.34
C ALA A 181 6.63 -15.45 7.23
N GLN A 182 7.48 -16.32 7.78
CA GLN A 182 7.24 -17.77 7.80
C GLN A 182 6.02 -18.16 8.64
N LYS A 183 5.82 -17.48 9.77
CA LYS A 183 4.63 -17.69 10.61
C LYS A 183 3.36 -17.30 9.86
N LEU A 184 3.34 -16.15 9.18
CA LEU A 184 2.23 -15.73 8.35
C LEU A 184 1.99 -16.71 7.19
N GLN A 185 3.07 -17.19 6.55
CA GLN A 185 2.99 -18.17 5.47
C GLN A 185 2.32 -19.48 5.95
N SER A 186 2.73 -19.99 7.11
CA SER A 186 2.14 -21.21 7.67
C SER A 186 0.66 -21.01 8.02
N GLN A 187 0.29 -19.86 8.58
CA GLN A 187 -1.09 -19.53 8.88
C GLN A 187 -1.94 -19.37 7.61
N SER A 188 -1.42 -18.70 6.59
CA SER A 188 -2.09 -18.57 5.30
C SER A 188 -2.33 -19.94 4.64
N ARG A 189 -1.32 -20.81 4.62
CA ARG A 189 -1.46 -22.17 4.09
C ARG A 189 -2.50 -22.98 4.85
N ALA A 190 -2.47 -22.94 6.18
CA ALA A 190 -3.46 -23.63 7.02
C ALA A 190 -4.89 -23.09 6.79
N ALA A 191 -5.05 -21.78 6.60
CA ALA A 191 -6.34 -21.18 6.28
C ALA A 191 -6.86 -21.61 4.90
N HIS A 192 -5.98 -21.64 3.89
CA HIS A 192 -6.33 -22.11 2.54
C HIS A 192 -6.69 -23.60 2.52
N GLU A 193 -5.98 -24.42 3.31
CA GLU A 193 -6.27 -25.84 3.42
C GLU A 193 -7.64 -26.09 4.04
N LYS A 194 -7.95 -25.39 5.14
CA LYS A 194 -9.30 -25.44 5.75
C LYS A 194 -10.40 -24.96 4.80
N ALA A 195 -10.19 -23.85 4.11
CA ALA A 195 -11.15 -23.36 3.15
C ALA A 195 -11.39 -24.34 2.00
N ARG A 196 -10.34 -25.05 1.56
CA ARG A 196 -10.47 -26.11 0.54
C ARG A 196 -11.25 -27.31 1.07
N GLU A 197 -10.94 -27.76 2.30
CA GLU A 197 -11.68 -28.86 2.95
C GLU A 197 -13.17 -28.52 3.13
N GLU A 198 -13.47 -27.29 3.57
CA GLU A 198 -14.84 -26.79 3.70
C GLU A 198 -15.58 -26.77 2.34
N GLU A 199 -14.91 -26.32 1.28
CA GLU A 199 -15.50 -26.32 -0.07
C GLU A 199 -15.67 -27.74 -0.62
N GLU A 200 -14.74 -28.65 -0.37
CA GLU A 200 -14.86 -30.06 -0.75
C GLU A 200 -16.05 -30.72 -0.04
N VAL A 201 -16.23 -30.47 1.28
CA VAL A 201 -17.37 -30.97 2.05
C VAL A 201 -18.69 -30.38 1.52
N LYS A 202 -18.70 -29.09 1.21
CA LYS A 202 -19.87 -28.43 0.63
C LYS A 202 -20.24 -29.01 -0.74
N GLN A 203 -19.24 -29.28 -1.58
CA GLN A 203 -19.49 -29.95 -2.87
C GLN A 203 -19.99 -31.38 -2.70
N GLN A 204 -19.46 -32.13 -1.74
CA GLN A 204 -19.96 -33.47 -1.41
C GLN A 204 -21.43 -33.43 -0.95
N LEU A 205 -21.78 -32.45 -0.12
CA LEU A 205 -23.19 -32.25 0.32
C LEU A 205 -24.12 -31.89 -0.85
N LEU A 206 -23.65 -31.08 -1.80
CA LEU A 206 -24.43 -30.71 -2.98
C LEU A 206 -24.62 -31.89 -3.95
N HIS A 207 -23.67 -32.82 -3.99
CA HIS A 207 -23.74 -34.01 -4.84
C HIS A 207 -24.20 -35.26 -4.08
N ALA A 208 -24.46 -35.13 -2.77
CA ALA A 208 -25.06 -36.20 -2.01
C ALA A 208 -26.41 -36.54 -2.62
N PRO A 209 -26.69 -37.84 -2.91
CA PRO A 209 -27.99 -38.22 -3.36
C PRO A 209 -28.98 -37.73 -2.32
N GLU A 210 -30.04 -37.01 -2.80
CA GLU A 210 -31.11 -36.59 -1.95
C GLU A 210 -31.60 -37.88 -1.20
N LEU A 211 -31.24 -37.95 0.08
CA LEU A 211 -31.81 -38.94 0.95
C LEU A 211 -33.30 -38.56 0.99
N VAL A 212 -34.08 -39.15 0.09
CA VAL A 212 -35.51 -39.16 0.24
C VAL A 212 -35.73 -39.92 1.55
N PRO A 213 -36.00 -39.25 2.65
CA PRO A 213 -36.28 -39.95 3.87
C PRO A 213 -37.53 -40.75 3.59
N ASP A 214 -37.42 -42.05 3.70
CA ASP A 214 -38.57 -42.94 3.73
C ASP A 214 -39.29 -42.64 5.04
N TYR A 215 -39.95 -41.50 5.07
CA TYR A 215 -40.74 -41.10 6.22
C TYR A 215 -42.00 -41.99 6.19
N ASP A 216 -41.95 -43.05 6.96
CA ASP A 216 -43.20 -43.71 7.38
C ASP A 216 -43.99 -42.76 8.30
N PHE A 217 -44.74 -41.86 7.65
CA PHE A 217 -45.58 -40.87 8.33
C PHE A 217 -46.67 -41.55 9.17
N GLU A 218 -46.85 -42.83 9.03
CA GLU A 218 -47.82 -43.63 9.80
C GLU A 218 -47.16 -44.33 11.00
N SER A 219 -45.84 -44.26 11.16
CA SER A 219 -45.19 -44.83 12.32
C SER A 219 -45.64 -44.15 13.62
N ASN A 220 -45.87 -44.93 14.66
CA ASN A 220 -46.31 -44.43 15.95
C ASN A 220 -45.28 -43.41 16.54
N GLU A 221 -44.04 -43.53 16.21
CA GLU A 221 -42.98 -42.63 16.66
C GLU A 221 -43.07 -41.22 15.99
N VAL A 222 -43.36 -41.21 14.69
CA VAL A 222 -43.56 -39.95 13.97
C VAL A 222 -44.84 -39.26 14.40
N VAL A 223 -45.91 -40.00 14.59
CA VAL A 223 -47.18 -39.46 15.11
C VAL A 223 -46.99 -38.89 16.52
N ALA A 224 -46.27 -39.60 17.40
CA ALA A 224 -45.95 -39.09 18.75
C ALA A 224 -45.09 -37.83 18.70
N ALA A 225 -44.11 -37.77 17.81
CA ALA A 225 -43.27 -36.56 17.64
C ALA A 225 -44.09 -35.39 17.12
N CYS A 226 -44.96 -35.59 16.13
CA CYS A 226 -45.84 -34.55 15.60
C CYS A 226 -46.83 -34.03 16.66
N THR A 227 -47.44 -34.98 17.48
CA THR A 227 -48.34 -34.55 18.57
C THR A 227 -47.58 -33.75 19.63
N ALA A 228 -46.35 -34.16 20.03
CA ALA A 228 -45.54 -33.44 20.98
C ALA A 228 -45.14 -32.03 20.46
N ILE A 229 -44.88 -31.88 19.16
CA ILE A 229 -44.61 -30.57 18.54
C ILE A 229 -45.89 -29.72 18.56
N ALA A 230 -47.05 -30.30 18.20
CA ALA A 230 -48.33 -29.57 18.22
C ALA A 230 -48.69 -29.10 19.62
N GLU A 231 -48.46 -29.92 20.66
CA GLU A 231 -48.67 -29.54 22.04
C GLU A 231 -47.74 -28.40 22.51
N ARG A 232 -46.44 -28.49 22.14
CA ARG A 232 -45.49 -27.42 22.42
C ARG A 232 -45.92 -26.11 21.72
N GLN A 233 -46.42 -26.20 20.52
CA GLN A 233 -46.91 -25.04 19.77
C GLN A 233 -48.12 -24.40 20.42
N LYS A 234 -49.10 -25.20 20.87
CA LYS A 234 -50.22 -24.71 21.63
C LYS A 234 -49.83 -24.06 22.94
N HIS A 235 -48.90 -24.65 23.65
CA HIS A 235 -48.35 -24.08 24.87
C HIS A 235 -47.61 -22.75 24.60
N TYR A 236 -46.80 -22.71 23.56
CA TYR A 236 -46.15 -21.47 23.11
C TYR A 236 -47.18 -20.38 22.73
N ASP A 237 -48.21 -20.72 22.00
CA ASP A 237 -49.23 -19.77 21.59
C ASP A 237 -50.05 -19.28 22.81
N SER A 238 -50.25 -20.10 23.84
CA SER A 238 -50.85 -19.65 25.09
C SER A 238 -49.97 -18.68 25.83
N LEU A 239 -48.66 -18.98 25.97
CA LEU A 239 -47.69 -18.09 26.60
C LEU A 239 -47.55 -16.77 25.86
N ARG A 240 -47.69 -16.80 24.53
CA ARG A 240 -47.66 -15.62 23.68
C ARG A 240 -48.86 -14.71 23.87
N LYS A 241 -50.02 -15.27 24.14
CA LYS A 241 -51.25 -14.50 24.45
C LYS A 241 -51.13 -13.78 25.80
N ASP A 242 -50.37 -14.36 26.74
CA ASP A 242 -50.18 -13.82 28.09
C ASP A 242 -48.92 -12.90 28.17
N ALA A 243 -48.21 -12.72 27.06
CA ALA A 243 -47.05 -11.84 27.01
C ALA A 243 -47.51 -10.36 27.00
N VAL A 244 -46.85 -9.56 27.85
CA VAL A 244 -47.12 -8.11 27.94
C VAL A 244 -45.84 -7.37 27.73
N LEU A 245 -45.89 -6.30 26.95
CA LEU A 245 -44.77 -5.35 26.79
C LEU A 245 -44.73 -4.40 27.99
N ILE A 246 -43.55 -4.16 28.52
CA ILE A 246 -43.34 -3.14 29.54
C ILE A 246 -42.76 -1.92 28.82
N ASP A 247 -43.49 -0.81 28.80
CA ASP A 247 -43.06 0.47 28.28
C ASP A 247 -41.96 1.08 29.18
N SER A 248 -41.17 2.01 28.62
CA SER A 248 -40.12 2.75 29.33
C SER A 248 -40.60 3.46 30.61
N SER A 249 -41.93 3.67 30.75
CA SER A 249 -42.60 4.19 31.94
C SER A 249 -42.96 3.13 32.96
N GLY A 250 -42.76 1.82 32.68
CA GLY A 250 -43.17 0.69 33.55
C GLY A 250 -44.61 0.27 33.39
N ALA A 251 -45.36 0.83 32.45
CA ALA A 251 -46.75 0.44 32.19
C ALA A 251 -46.84 -0.85 31.36
N LEU A 252 -47.80 -1.72 31.71
CA LEU A 252 -48.08 -2.99 31.01
C LEU A 252 -48.97 -2.73 29.80
N VAL A 253 -48.44 -2.97 28.60
CA VAL A 253 -49.21 -2.83 27.34
C VAL A 253 -49.44 -4.22 26.77
N PRO A 254 -50.70 -4.62 26.48
CA PRO A 254 -51.01 -5.88 25.84
C PRO A 254 -50.50 -5.88 24.38
N ILE A 255 -49.89 -6.97 23.96
CA ILE A 255 -49.40 -7.12 22.57
C ILE A 255 -50.60 -7.39 21.67
N ASN A 256 -50.94 -6.44 20.80
CA ASN A 256 -51.96 -6.62 19.79
C ASN A 256 -51.34 -7.40 18.60
N HIS A 257 -51.88 -8.56 18.30
CA HIS A 257 -51.34 -9.53 17.33
C HIS A 257 -51.35 -9.10 15.85
N GLN A 258 -51.84 -7.91 15.53
CA GLN A 258 -51.90 -7.41 14.17
C GLN A 258 -50.61 -6.66 13.70
N ASP A 259 -49.72 -6.32 14.65
CA ASP A 259 -48.52 -5.52 14.36
C ASP A 259 -47.22 -6.32 14.53
N SER A 260 -47.20 -7.60 14.14
CA SER A 260 -46.09 -8.51 14.43
C SER A 260 -44.81 -8.28 13.57
N GLU A 261 -44.76 -7.25 12.74
CA GLU A 261 -43.56 -6.99 11.87
C GLU A 261 -42.56 -5.96 12.39
N ALA A 262 -42.84 -5.30 13.50
CA ALA A 262 -41.90 -4.32 14.05
C ALA A 262 -41.81 -4.36 15.58
N LEU A 263 -41.06 -5.31 16.13
CA LEU A 263 -40.57 -5.17 17.50
C LEU A 263 -39.42 -4.15 17.50
N PRO A 264 -39.54 -3.01 18.19
CA PRO A 264 -38.47 -2.05 18.29
C PRO A 264 -37.28 -2.68 19.04
N GLN A 265 -36.09 -2.58 18.44
CA GLN A 265 -34.83 -3.04 19.04
C GLN A 265 -34.62 -2.32 20.38
N GLY A 266 -34.62 -3.08 21.49
CA GLY A 266 -34.31 -2.56 22.82
C GLY A 266 -35.41 -2.73 23.90
N GLN A 267 -36.53 -3.36 23.60
CA GLN A 267 -37.56 -3.62 24.59
C GLN A 267 -37.52 -5.07 25.10
N PHE A 268 -37.43 -5.26 26.41
CA PHE A 268 -37.45 -6.58 27.03
C PHE A 268 -38.89 -7.07 27.19
N VAL A 269 -39.21 -8.24 26.65
CA VAL A 269 -40.46 -8.92 26.86
C VAL A 269 -40.36 -9.77 28.13
N LYS A 270 -41.09 -9.45 29.16
CA LYS A 270 -41.17 -10.29 30.36
C LYS A 270 -42.45 -11.14 30.25
N ALA A 271 -42.28 -12.46 30.04
CA ALA A 271 -43.38 -13.38 30.18
C ALA A 271 -43.83 -13.42 31.63
N ARG A 272 -45.13 -13.26 31.91
CA ARG A 272 -45.68 -13.53 33.23
C ARG A 272 -45.54 -15.03 33.46
N LEU A 273 -44.64 -15.45 34.32
CA LEU A 273 -44.62 -16.79 34.88
C LEU A 273 -45.96 -16.93 35.62
N ALA A 274 -46.90 -17.59 35.05
CA ALA A 274 -48.03 -18.14 35.80
C ALA A 274 -47.41 -19.13 36.82
N ASP A 275 -47.85 -19.04 38.05
CA ASP A 275 -47.35 -19.83 39.16
C ASP A 275 -47.20 -21.31 38.77
N ILE A 276 -45.94 -21.75 38.69
CA ILE A 276 -45.58 -23.16 38.64
C ILE A 276 -45.54 -23.65 40.10
N SER A 277 -46.66 -23.62 40.76
CA SER A 277 -46.86 -24.28 42.03
C SER A 277 -47.95 -25.35 41.86
N GLY A 278 -47.52 -26.42 41.17
CA GLY A 278 -48.43 -27.55 41.01
C GLY A 278 -47.96 -28.56 40.00
N ILE A 279 -46.74 -29.09 40.18
CA ILE A 279 -46.34 -30.46 39.80
C ILE A 279 -45.35 -30.98 40.85
#